data_e9dda83ceeb7139e5cee1401704e5be8
#
_entry.id   e9dda83ceeb7139e5cee1401704e5be8
#
_cell.length_a   1.000
_cell.length_b   1.000
_cell.length_c   1.000
_cell.angle_alpha   90.00
_cell.angle_beta   90.00
_cell.angle_gamma   90.00
#
_symmetry.space_group_name_H-M   'P 1'
#
loop_
_entity.id
_entity.type
_entity.pdbx_description
1 polymer ?
#
loop_
_entity_poly.entity_id
_entity_poly.type
_entity_poly.pdbx_seq_one_letter_code
_entity_poly.pdbx_strand_id
1 'polypeptide(L)'
;MRALRFEDNKLKLADSAVPRRAGEALVRMTMAGICNTDVEIARGYAGFHGTLGHEFVGVVEESPDKSQIGRRVVGEINVGCGQCDLCRRNDPRHCPDRTALGIRGRDGAFAEYLSLPPQNLLTVPGGVSDRQAVFTEPLAAALEILDQVEIRASHRVAVIGDGKLGQLISRVIARTECDLTLIGKHDSKLELAARAGVKTAKLGAAGIVLRSDDFDRGVTTEVVTTKAPGFDFVVEASGAPGGMELALDLIRPRGAIILKSTFRGAVRLDTSRIVVNEVSVIGSRCGRFETALRLLESGGVDVESLIAREYPLAEGVEAMAEAQRPGTLKVLLTN
;
A
#
# COMPACT_ATOMS: atom_id res chain seq x y z
N MET A 1 -0.24 27.45 7.68
CA MET A 1 -1.10 26.33 7.30
C MET A 1 -1.18 25.31 8.41
N ARG A 2 -2.30 24.61 8.53
CA ARG A 2 -2.40 23.49 9.48
C ARG A 2 -1.75 22.24 8.91
N ALA A 3 -1.07 21.47 9.76
CA ALA A 3 -0.42 20.22 9.40
C ALA A 3 -0.43 19.23 10.57
N LEU A 4 -0.64 17.94 10.29
CA LEU A 4 -0.53 16.87 11.27
C LEU A 4 0.93 16.43 11.35
N ARG A 5 1.60 16.81 12.40
CA ARG A 5 3.04 16.63 12.57
C ARG A 5 3.38 15.63 13.67
N PHE A 6 4.41 14.84 13.40
CA PHE A 6 5.03 13.97 14.39
C PHE A 6 6.35 14.60 14.85
N GLU A 7 6.37 15.08 16.09
CA GLU A 7 7.50 15.76 16.73
C GLU A 7 7.54 15.37 18.20
N ASP A 8 8.73 15.27 18.78
CA ASP A 8 8.94 14.92 20.18
C ASP A 8 8.19 13.65 20.61
N ASN A 9 8.14 12.66 19.73
CA ASN A 9 7.37 11.41 19.88
C ASN A 9 5.85 11.61 20.10
N LYS A 10 5.32 12.72 19.63
CA LYS A 10 3.88 13.04 19.71
C LYS A 10 3.35 13.45 18.35
N LEU A 11 2.15 12.97 18.05
CA LEU A 11 1.39 13.41 16.91
C LEU A 11 0.48 14.57 17.33
N LYS A 12 0.56 15.69 16.62
CA LYS A 12 -0.23 16.89 16.91
C LYS A 12 -0.62 17.63 15.64
N LEU A 13 -1.79 18.22 15.61
CA LEU A 13 -2.13 19.25 14.64
C LEU A 13 -1.42 20.55 15.06
N ALA A 14 -0.66 21.14 14.13
CA ALA A 14 0.13 22.33 14.42
C ALA A 14 0.12 23.30 13.24
N ASP A 15 0.33 24.57 13.53
CA ASP A 15 0.60 25.56 12.51
C ASP A 15 2.03 25.40 11.98
N SER A 16 2.15 25.42 10.66
CA SER A 16 3.41 25.25 9.94
C SER A 16 3.51 26.27 8.80
N ALA A 17 4.72 26.60 8.40
CA ALA A 17 4.93 27.40 7.19
C ALA A 17 4.45 26.63 5.95
N VAL A 18 3.95 27.35 4.95
CA VAL A 18 3.62 26.77 3.64
C VAL A 18 4.93 26.29 2.97
N PRO A 19 5.03 25.02 2.50
CA PRO A 19 6.28 24.45 2.03
C PRO A 19 6.62 24.92 0.61
N ARG A 20 7.16 26.13 0.47
CA ARG A 20 7.66 26.65 -0.81
C ARG A 20 9.12 26.26 -1.00
N ARG A 21 9.38 25.30 -1.89
CA ARG A 21 10.73 24.89 -2.27
C ARG A 21 11.03 25.40 -3.68
N ALA A 22 12.22 25.94 -3.89
CA ALA A 22 12.64 26.44 -5.21
C ALA A 22 12.57 25.32 -6.27
N GLY A 23 11.94 25.60 -7.40
CA GLY A 23 11.77 24.62 -8.48
C GLY A 23 10.68 23.58 -8.28
N GLU A 24 9.93 23.62 -7.18
CA GLU A 24 8.82 22.70 -6.89
C GLU A 24 7.45 23.39 -7.08
N ALA A 25 6.45 22.57 -7.34
CA ALA A 25 5.06 22.98 -7.35
C ALA A 25 4.50 23.00 -5.92
N LEU A 26 3.61 23.95 -5.65
CA LEU A 26 2.77 23.98 -4.45
C LEU A 26 1.42 23.34 -4.77
N VAL A 27 1.04 22.33 -4.02
CA VAL A 27 -0.21 21.60 -4.21
C VAL A 27 -1.07 21.81 -2.96
N ARG A 28 -2.29 22.29 -3.15
CA ARG A 28 -3.32 22.30 -2.11
C ARG A 28 -3.94 20.92 -2.02
N MET A 29 -3.78 20.25 -0.89
CA MET A 29 -4.34 18.92 -0.64
C MET A 29 -5.87 19.02 -0.58
N THR A 30 -6.56 18.12 -1.27
CA THR A 30 -8.02 17.95 -1.18
C THR A 30 -8.38 16.71 -0.37
N MET A 31 -7.60 15.65 -0.53
CA MET A 31 -7.79 14.39 0.19
C MET A 31 -6.45 13.68 0.41
N ALA A 32 -6.29 13.03 1.55
CA ALA A 32 -5.13 12.18 1.84
C ALA A 32 -5.54 10.86 2.50
N GLY A 33 -4.78 9.79 2.27
CA GLY A 33 -5.03 8.45 2.81
C GLY A 33 -4.06 8.10 3.92
N ILE A 34 -4.56 7.53 5.02
CA ILE A 34 -3.71 7.04 6.12
C ILE A 34 -3.22 5.63 5.80
N CYS A 35 -1.90 5.48 5.65
CA CYS A 35 -1.19 4.23 5.47
C CYS A 35 -0.76 3.62 6.82
N ASN A 36 -0.47 2.32 6.83
CA ASN A 36 0.16 1.71 8.01
C ASN A 36 1.58 2.24 8.27
N THR A 37 2.28 2.69 7.24
CA THR A 37 3.59 3.35 7.38
C THR A 37 3.51 4.61 8.24
N ASP A 38 2.45 5.42 8.11
CA ASP A 38 2.25 6.61 8.95
C ASP A 38 2.06 6.23 10.41
N VAL A 39 1.31 5.14 10.66
CA VAL A 39 1.11 4.58 12.00
C VAL A 39 2.43 4.08 12.60
N GLU A 40 3.24 3.35 11.82
CA GLU A 40 4.54 2.85 12.29
C GLU A 40 5.54 3.99 12.53
N ILE A 41 5.52 5.05 11.72
CA ILE A 41 6.34 6.26 11.94
C ILE A 41 5.94 6.91 13.26
N ALA A 42 4.65 7.06 13.55
CA ALA A 42 4.15 7.58 14.82
C ALA A 42 4.54 6.69 16.02
N ARG A 43 4.95 5.45 15.78
CA ARG A 43 5.52 4.53 16.78
C ARG A 43 7.06 4.53 16.81
N GLY A 44 7.71 5.42 16.04
CA GLY A 44 9.17 5.58 15.98
C GLY A 44 9.87 4.77 14.88
N TYR A 45 9.14 4.26 13.87
CA TYR A 45 9.75 3.66 12.70
C TYR A 45 10.44 4.74 11.84
N ALA A 46 11.58 4.39 11.22
CA ALA A 46 12.39 5.22 10.31
C ALA A 46 12.98 6.52 10.91
N GLY A 47 12.73 6.85 12.18
CA GLY A 47 13.27 8.07 12.81
C GLY A 47 12.83 9.38 12.15
N PHE A 48 11.68 9.38 11.45
CA PHE A 48 11.16 10.57 10.77
C PHE A 48 10.48 11.50 11.76
N HIS A 49 10.74 12.80 11.59
CA HIS A 49 10.08 13.90 12.29
C HIS A 49 9.59 14.91 11.26
N GLY A 50 8.34 15.39 11.38
CA GLY A 50 7.74 16.31 10.43
C GLY A 50 6.27 16.00 10.15
N THR A 51 5.75 16.55 9.08
CA THR A 51 4.38 16.28 8.59
C THR A 51 4.30 14.90 7.97
N LEU A 52 3.35 14.07 8.42
CA LEU A 52 3.11 12.73 7.89
C LEU A 52 2.30 12.77 6.57
N GLY A 53 2.06 11.58 6.00
CA GLY A 53 1.20 11.38 4.84
C GLY A 53 1.94 11.33 3.51
N HIS A 54 1.62 10.31 2.73
CA HIS A 54 2.25 10.07 1.42
C HIS A 54 1.25 9.58 0.36
N GLU A 55 0.00 9.40 0.71
CA GLU A 55 -1.08 9.12 -0.22
C GLU A 55 -1.97 10.35 -0.30
N PHE A 56 -2.08 11.00 -1.45
CA PHE A 56 -2.84 12.24 -1.58
C PHE A 56 -3.41 12.46 -2.98
N VAL A 57 -4.40 13.32 -3.05
CA VAL A 57 -4.87 14.04 -4.22
C VAL A 57 -4.98 15.53 -3.86
N GLY A 58 -4.70 16.40 -4.80
CA GLY A 58 -4.76 17.85 -4.59
C GLY A 58 -4.82 18.65 -5.88
N VAL A 59 -4.85 19.97 -5.77
CA VAL A 59 -4.87 20.91 -6.89
C VAL A 59 -3.58 21.72 -6.88
N VAL A 60 -2.92 21.81 -8.01
CA VAL A 60 -1.70 22.62 -8.17
C VAL A 60 -2.07 24.10 -8.12
N GLU A 61 -1.53 24.83 -7.15
CA GLU A 61 -1.75 26.29 -7.05
C GLU A 61 -0.60 27.10 -7.63
N GLU A 62 0.64 26.65 -7.41
CA GLU A 62 1.84 27.26 -7.95
C GLU A 62 2.71 26.17 -8.60
N SER A 63 3.30 26.44 -9.77
CA SER A 63 4.24 25.53 -10.41
C SER A 63 5.19 26.28 -11.34
N PRO A 64 6.47 25.88 -11.42
CA PRO A 64 7.35 26.28 -12.52
C PRO A 64 6.78 25.89 -13.90
N ASP A 65 6.14 24.73 -14.00
CA ASP A 65 5.35 24.33 -15.16
C ASP A 65 3.93 24.91 -15.08
N LYS A 66 3.72 26.02 -15.79
CA LYS A 66 2.44 26.74 -15.79
C LYS A 66 1.27 25.92 -16.31
N SER A 67 1.52 24.88 -17.11
CA SER A 67 0.47 23.99 -17.65
C SER A 67 -0.19 23.12 -16.57
N GLN A 68 0.47 22.95 -15.43
CA GLN A 68 -0.04 22.16 -14.31
C GLN A 68 -0.95 22.96 -13.37
N ILE A 69 -0.88 24.30 -13.39
CA ILE A 69 -1.66 25.15 -12.47
C ILE A 69 -3.15 24.89 -12.67
N GLY A 70 -3.88 24.70 -11.57
CA GLY A 70 -5.30 24.33 -11.54
C GLY A 70 -5.59 22.86 -11.86
N ARG A 71 -4.58 22.05 -12.23
CA ARG A 71 -4.76 20.63 -12.46
C ARG A 71 -4.94 19.88 -11.14
N ARG A 72 -5.85 18.93 -11.16
CA ARG A 72 -6.01 17.94 -10.08
C ARG A 72 -4.96 16.85 -10.25
N VAL A 73 -4.16 16.61 -9.22
CA VAL A 73 -2.97 15.75 -9.29
C VAL A 73 -2.87 14.78 -8.13
N VAL A 74 -2.19 13.66 -8.39
CA VAL A 74 -1.52 12.81 -7.40
C VAL A 74 -0.02 12.95 -7.59
N GLY A 75 0.82 12.43 -6.69
CA GLY A 75 2.26 12.61 -6.81
C GLY A 75 3.09 11.38 -6.45
N GLU A 76 4.06 11.03 -7.33
CA GLU A 76 5.12 10.09 -6.99
C GLU A 76 5.89 10.61 -5.77
N ILE A 77 5.84 9.85 -4.71
CA ILE A 77 6.34 10.28 -3.39
C ILE A 77 7.86 10.29 -3.28
N ASN A 78 8.56 9.56 -4.14
CA ASN A 78 10.01 9.45 -4.14
C ASN A 78 10.63 10.52 -5.03
N VAL A 79 11.39 11.42 -4.43
CA VAL A 79 12.12 12.47 -5.14
C VAL A 79 13.59 12.08 -5.18
N GLY A 80 14.08 11.63 -6.33
CA GLY A 80 15.46 11.22 -6.54
C GLY A 80 16.44 12.39 -6.60
N CYS A 81 17.74 12.10 -6.49
CA CYS A 81 18.80 13.12 -6.57
C CYS A 81 19.04 13.69 -7.99
N GLY A 82 18.46 13.08 -9.02
CA GLY A 82 18.59 13.48 -10.42
C GLY A 82 19.90 13.09 -11.12
N GLN A 83 20.93 12.65 -10.37
CA GLN A 83 22.30 12.47 -10.93
C GLN A 83 22.88 11.06 -10.78
N CYS A 84 22.32 10.18 -9.96
CA CYS A 84 22.79 8.79 -9.85
C CYS A 84 22.31 7.95 -11.04
N ASP A 85 22.88 6.75 -11.20
CA ASP A 85 22.58 5.86 -12.33
C ASP A 85 21.09 5.46 -12.38
N LEU A 86 20.45 5.26 -11.23
CA LEU A 86 19.03 4.95 -11.17
C LEU A 86 18.17 6.13 -11.66
N CYS A 87 18.50 7.36 -11.22
CA CYS A 87 17.79 8.55 -11.71
C CYS A 87 17.99 8.75 -13.23
N ARG A 88 19.22 8.55 -13.75
CA ARG A 88 19.49 8.64 -15.19
C ARG A 88 18.77 7.58 -16.03
N ARG A 89 18.47 6.42 -15.43
CA ARG A 89 17.67 5.33 -16.04
C ARG A 89 16.16 5.51 -15.85
N ASN A 90 15.72 6.69 -15.38
CA ASN A 90 14.32 6.99 -15.09
C ASN A 90 13.69 6.10 -14.01
N ASP A 91 14.49 5.70 -13.00
CA ASP A 91 14.03 4.98 -11.82
C ASP A 91 14.41 5.70 -10.51
N PRO A 92 13.91 6.94 -10.28
CA PRO A 92 14.20 7.72 -9.09
C PRO A 92 13.66 7.09 -7.79
N ARG A 93 12.68 6.18 -7.90
CA ARG A 93 12.06 5.48 -6.76
C ARG A 93 13.07 4.65 -5.96
N HIS A 94 14.13 4.18 -6.61
CA HIS A 94 15.20 3.37 -6.00
C HIS A 94 16.50 4.16 -5.76
N CYS A 95 16.50 5.47 -6.01
CA CYS A 95 17.64 6.34 -5.74
C CYS A 95 18.09 6.21 -4.26
N PRO A 96 19.39 5.95 -3.98
CA PRO A 96 19.88 5.83 -2.60
C PRO A 96 19.73 7.14 -1.81
N ASP A 97 19.84 8.28 -2.48
CA ASP A 97 19.77 9.62 -1.90
C ASP A 97 18.37 10.25 -2.05
N ARG A 98 17.34 9.45 -2.35
CA ARG A 98 15.98 9.97 -2.47
C ARG A 98 15.45 10.51 -1.15
N THR A 99 14.64 11.53 -1.25
CA THR A 99 13.68 11.87 -0.20
C THR A 99 12.34 11.20 -0.50
N ALA A 100 11.49 11.01 0.51
CA ALA A 100 10.17 10.44 0.34
C ALA A 100 9.15 11.24 1.14
N LEU A 101 8.07 11.66 0.48
CA LEU A 101 7.01 12.49 1.04
C LEU A 101 6.46 11.86 2.34
N GLY A 102 6.49 12.60 3.46
CA GLY A 102 5.98 12.14 4.76
C GLY A 102 6.71 10.96 5.41
N ILE A 103 7.87 10.54 4.84
CA ILE A 103 8.60 9.35 5.30
C ILE A 103 10.09 9.62 5.51
N ARG A 104 10.74 10.35 4.61
CA ARG A 104 12.18 10.57 4.64
C ARG A 104 12.57 11.92 4.07
N GLY A 105 13.04 12.85 4.92
CA GLY A 105 13.66 14.11 4.51
C GLY A 105 12.72 15.09 3.80
N ARG A 106 11.41 14.86 3.84
CA ARG A 106 10.39 15.70 3.21
C ARG A 106 9.08 15.64 3.99
N ASP A 107 8.50 16.80 4.32
CA ASP A 107 7.17 16.92 4.91
C ASP A 107 6.11 16.32 3.97
N GLY A 108 5.09 15.72 4.56
CA GLY A 108 4.07 14.94 3.88
C GLY A 108 2.78 15.69 3.57
N ALA A 109 1.78 14.92 3.19
CA ALA A 109 0.50 15.39 2.66
C ALA A 109 -0.59 15.58 3.74
N PHE A 110 -0.36 15.25 5.00
CA PHE A 110 -1.34 15.56 6.05
C PHE A 110 -1.23 17.01 6.48
N ALA A 111 -1.41 17.90 5.50
CA ALA A 111 -1.35 19.35 5.63
C ALA A 111 -2.24 20.00 4.56
N GLU A 112 -2.61 21.27 4.78
CA GLU A 112 -3.36 22.04 3.78
C GLU A 112 -2.60 22.16 2.44
N TYR A 113 -1.26 22.19 2.49
CA TYR A 113 -0.38 22.28 1.32
C TYR A 113 0.82 21.36 1.44
N LEU A 114 1.29 20.88 0.31
CA LEU A 114 2.54 20.12 0.15
C LEU A 114 3.32 20.63 -1.05
N SER A 115 4.61 20.28 -1.13
CA SER A 115 5.48 20.65 -2.23
C SER A 115 6.13 19.42 -2.87
N LEU A 116 6.09 19.33 -4.19
CA LEU A 116 6.76 18.29 -4.99
C LEU A 116 7.31 18.89 -6.31
N PRO A 117 8.39 18.29 -6.85
CA PRO A 117 8.85 18.64 -8.19
C PRO A 117 7.74 18.41 -9.23
N PRO A 118 7.59 19.30 -10.26
CA PRO A 118 6.56 19.14 -11.30
C PRO A 118 6.55 17.78 -11.98
N GLN A 119 7.72 17.17 -12.22
CA GLN A 119 7.85 15.84 -12.83
C GLN A 119 7.34 14.69 -11.94
N ASN A 120 7.14 14.92 -10.65
CA ASN A 120 6.54 13.95 -9.75
C ASN A 120 5.00 14.01 -9.74
N LEU A 121 4.41 15.06 -10.33
CA LEU A 121 2.96 15.27 -10.34
C LEU A 121 2.33 14.63 -11.58
N LEU A 122 1.28 13.83 -11.36
CA LEU A 122 0.51 13.20 -12.42
C LEU A 122 -0.93 13.73 -12.37
N THR A 123 -1.41 14.20 -13.52
CA THR A 123 -2.80 14.69 -13.63
C THR A 123 -3.78 13.53 -13.44
N VAL A 124 -4.75 13.73 -12.55
CA VAL A 124 -5.84 12.78 -12.35
C VAL A 124 -6.83 12.88 -13.50
N PRO A 125 -7.18 11.77 -14.18
CA PRO A 125 -8.19 11.75 -15.21
C PRO A 125 -9.55 12.26 -14.74
N GLY A 126 -10.32 12.90 -15.62
CA GLY A 126 -11.59 13.52 -15.27
C GLY A 126 -12.65 12.55 -14.72
N GLY A 127 -12.60 11.29 -15.15
CA GLY A 127 -13.52 10.24 -14.69
C GLY A 127 -13.16 9.62 -13.33
N VAL A 128 -12.00 9.93 -12.75
CA VAL A 128 -11.53 9.38 -11.47
C VAL A 128 -11.86 10.38 -10.35
N SER A 129 -12.62 9.95 -9.35
CA SER A 129 -12.94 10.76 -8.17
C SER A 129 -11.71 10.95 -7.25
N ASP A 130 -11.76 11.93 -6.32
CA ASP A 130 -10.70 12.08 -5.31
C ASP A 130 -10.61 10.86 -4.39
N ARG A 131 -11.75 10.25 -4.08
CA ARG A 131 -11.84 9.01 -3.29
C ARG A 131 -11.16 7.83 -3.95
N GLN A 132 -11.14 7.79 -5.29
CA GLN A 132 -10.39 6.79 -6.07
C GLN A 132 -8.93 7.21 -6.22
N ALA A 133 -8.66 8.47 -6.58
CA ALA A 133 -7.34 8.98 -6.87
C ALA A 133 -6.37 8.87 -5.68
N VAL A 134 -6.85 9.02 -4.45
CA VAL A 134 -6.04 8.89 -3.24
C VAL A 134 -5.44 7.48 -3.07
N PHE A 135 -5.99 6.47 -3.73
CA PHE A 135 -5.43 5.11 -3.75
C PHE A 135 -4.32 4.90 -4.78
N THR A 136 -3.95 5.91 -5.58
CA THR A 136 -2.93 5.73 -6.64
C THR A 136 -1.62 5.19 -6.08
N GLU A 137 -1.12 5.71 -4.96
CA GLU A 137 0.14 5.24 -4.36
C GLU A 137 0.05 3.76 -3.91
N PRO A 138 -0.88 3.36 -3.03
CA PRO A 138 -0.93 1.98 -2.57
C PRO A 138 -1.36 1.00 -3.67
N LEU A 139 -2.13 1.44 -4.66
CA LEU A 139 -2.48 0.63 -5.82
C LEU A 139 -1.27 0.42 -6.74
N ALA A 140 -0.44 1.44 -6.97
CA ALA A 140 0.83 1.30 -7.67
C ALA A 140 1.75 0.31 -6.96
N ALA A 141 1.83 0.38 -5.62
CA ALA A 141 2.58 -0.60 -4.84
C ALA A 141 2.05 -2.03 -5.00
N ALA A 142 0.74 -2.23 -5.13
CA ALA A 142 0.16 -3.55 -5.39
C ALA A 142 0.48 -4.05 -6.81
N LEU A 143 0.43 -3.17 -7.80
CA LEU A 143 0.72 -3.47 -9.21
C LEU A 143 2.18 -3.84 -9.46
N GLU A 144 3.13 -3.30 -8.66
CA GLU A 144 4.56 -3.61 -8.77
C GLU A 144 4.85 -5.11 -8.75
N ILE A 145 4.02 -5.90 -8.09
CA ILE A 145 4.17 -7.37 -8.06
C ILE A 145 4.12 -7.93 -9.48
N LEU A 146 3.18 -7.45 -10.31
CA LEU A 146 3.02 -7.93 -11.68
C LEU A 146 4.11 -7.42 -12.63
N ASP A 147 4.81 -6.34 -12.27
CA ASP A 147 6.00 -5.85 -12.98
C ASP A 147 7.25 -6.69 -12.64
N GLN A 148 7.28 -7.33 -11.45
CA GLN A 148 8.42 -8.11 -10.98
C GLN A 148 8.32 -9.61 -11.27
N VAL A 149 7.09 -10.17 -11.30
CA VAL A 149 6.86 -11.60 -11.54
C VAL A 149 5.68 -11.81 -12.47
N GLU A 150 5.81 -12.79 -13.36
CA GLU A 150 4.73 -13.18 -14.27
C GLU A 150 3.77 -14.13 -13.58
N ILE A 151 2.56 -13.66 -13.21
CA ILE A 151 1.48 -14.49 -12.68
C ILE A 151 0.52 -14.84 -13.81
N ARG A 152 0.27 -16.13 -14.03
CA ARG A 152 -0.61 -16.68 -15.08
C ARG A 152 -1.82 -17.37 -14.46
N ALA A 153 -2.87 -17.59 -15.26
CA ALA A 153 -4.09 -18.30 -14.85
C ALA A 153 -3.83 -19.72 -14.27
N SER A 154 -2.75 -20.37 -14.71
CA SER A 154 -2.37 -21.69 -14.21
C SER A 154 -1.69 -21.71 -12.84
N HIS A 155 -1.30 -20.52 -12.31
CA HIS A 155 -0.59 -20.44 -11.04
C HIS A 155 -1.55 -20.42 -9.84
N ARG A 156 -1.09 -20.98 -8.73
CA ARG A 156 -1.70 -20.89 -7.42
C ARG A 156 -1.01 -19.80 -6.62
N VAL A 157 -1.76 -18.81 -6.14
CA VAL A 157 -1.22 -17.65 -5.45
C VAL A 157 -1.88 -17.46 -4.09
N ALA A 158 -1.09 -17.29 -3.05
CA ALA A 158 -1.57 -16.88 -1.73
C ALA A 158 -1.16 -15.45 -1.43
N VAL A 159 -2.08 -14.67 -0.85
CA VAL A 159 -1.78 -13.37 -0.24
C VAL A 159 -1.99 -13.48 1.26
N ILE A 160 -0.95 -13.27 2.06
CA ILE A 160 -1.01 -13.29 3.52
C ILE A 160 -1.23 -11.88 4.04
N GLY A 161 -2.36 -11.66 4.70
CA GLY A 161 -2.74 -10.37 5.29
C GLY A 161 -3.96 -9.74 4.65
N ASP A 162 -5.02 -9.57 5.44
CA ASP A 162 -6.32 -9.01 5.05
C ASP A 162 -6.42 -7.48 5.22
N GLY A 163 -5.27 -6.82 5.44
CA GLY A 163 -5.18 -5.37 5.60
C GLY A 163 -5.38 -4.60 4.29
N LYS A 164 -5.27 -3.25 4.37
CA LYS A 164 -5.43 -2.31 3.23
C LYS A 164 -4.66 -2.76 1.98
N LEU A 165 -3.36 -3.06 2.14
CA LEU A 165 -2.51 -3.45 1.03
C LEU A 165 -2.84 -4.86 0.52
N GLY A 166 -3.08 -5.84 1.40
CA GLY A 166 -3.46 -7.19 1.00
C GLY A 166 -4.78 -7.23 0.23
N GLN A 167 -5.74 -6.40 0.59
CA GLN A 167 -6.99 -6.19 -0.15
C GLN A 167 -6.73 -5.66 -1.58
N LEU A 168 -5.87 -4.65 -1.74
CA LEU A 168 -5.51 -4.10 -3.05
C LEU A 168 -4.73 -5.13 -3.89
N ILE A 169 -3.74 -5.81 -3.29
CA ILE A 169 -2.95 -6.86 -3.95
C ILE A 169 -3.87 -7.96 -4.47
N SER A 170 -4.81 -8.43 -3.65
CA SER A 170 -5.74 -9.48 -4.05
C SER A 170 -6.62 -9.07 -5.23
N ARG A 171 -7.15 -7.83 -5.24
CA ARG A 171 -7.93 -7.30 -6.36
C ARG A 171 -7.11 -7.16 -7.63
N VAL A 172 -5.84 -6.77 -7.52
CA VAL A 172 -4.93 -6.65 -8.66
C VAL A 172 -4.57 -8.03 -9.23
N ILE A 173 -4.18 -8.97 -8.37
CA ILE A 173 -3.78 -10.32 -8.78
C ILE A 173 -4.98 -11.11 -9.31
N ALA A 174 -6.19 -10.95 -8.78
CA ALA A 174 -7.39 -11.60 -9.31
C ALA A 174 -7.62 -11.35 -10.81
N ARG A 175 -7.13 -10.23 -11.34
CA ARG A 175 -7.23 -9.89 -12.77
C ARG A 175 -6.39 -10.80 -13.68
N THR A 176 -5.45 -11.56 -13.12
CA THR A 176 -4.67 -12.56 -13.88
C THR A 176 -5.41 -13.90 -14.01
N GLU A 177 -6.61 -14.01 -13.42
CA GLU A 177 -7.45 -15.22 -13.42
C GLU A 177 -6.77 -16.45 -12.78
N CYS A 178 -5.72 -16.24 -11.98
CA CYS A 178 -5.02 -17.31 -11.28
C CYS A 178 -5.85 -17.87 -10.11
N ASP A 179 -5.48 -19.03 -9.59
CA ASP A 179 -6.09 -19.61 -8.39
C ASP A 179 -5.58 -18.88 -7.15
N LEU A 180 -6.26 -17.74 -6.83
CA LEU A 180 -5.88 -16.80 -5.78
C LEU A 180 -6.62 -17.09 -4.48
N THR A 181 -5.88 -17.09 -3.37
CA THR A 181 -6.45 -17.15 -2.00
C THR A 181 -5.89 -16.03 -1.13
N LEU A 182 -6.78 -15.20 -0.56
CA LEU A 182 -6.42 -14.24 0.49
C LEU A 182 -6.54 -14.90 1.86
N ILE A 183 -5.45 -14.92 2.61
CA ILE A 183 -5.36 -15.48 3.96
C ILE A 183 -5.35 -14.36 4.99
N GLY A 184 -6.32 -14.36 5.90
CA GLY A 184 -6.49 -13.29 6.88
C GLY A 184 -7.03 -13.75 8.22
N LYS A 185 -7.20 -12.82 9.15
CA LYS A 185 -7.66 -13.09 10.53
C LYS A 185 -9.06 -12.53 10.82
N HIS A 186 -9.51 -11.53 10.03
CA HIS A 186 -10.71 -10.77 10.34
C HIS A 186 -11.84 -11.12 9.38
N ASP A 187 -12.92 -11.72 9.88
CA ASP A 187 -14.06 -12.17 9.08
C ASP A 187 -14.62 -11.06 8.18
N SER A 188 -14.86 -9.87 8.72
CA SER A 188 -15.40 -8.74 7.95
C SER A 188 -14.52 -8.32 6.77
N LYS A 189 -13.20 -8.40 6.90
CA LYS A 189 -12.25 -8.09 5.82
C LYS A 189 -12.19 -9.22 4.79
N LEU A 190 -12.26 -10.47 5.23
CA LEU A 190 -12.32 -11.63 4.34
C LEU A 190 -13.64 -11.64 3.54
N GLU A 191 -14.77 -11.30 4.17
CA GLU A 191 -16.04 -11.13 3.47
C GLU A 191 -15.99 -10.04 2.41
N LEU A 192 -15.30 -8.91 2.70
CA LEU A 192 -15.13 -7.85 1.71
C LEU A 192 -14.34 -8.32 0.49
N ALA A 193 -13.29 -9.12 0.69
CA ALA A 193 -12.53 -9.71 -0.39
C ALA A 193 -13.36 -10.75 -1.17
N ALA A 194 -14.14 -11.58 -0.48
CA ALA A 194 -15.02 -12.56 -1.11
C ALA A 194 -16.08 -11.89 -2.01
N ARG A 195 -16.67 -10.77 -1.57
CA ARG A 195 -17.59 -9.96 -2.40
C ARG A 195 -16.92 -9.40 -3.66
N ALA A 196 -15.59 -9.22 -3.64
CA ALA A 196 -14.79 -8.83 -4.80
C ALA A 196 -14.33 -10.04 -5.64
N GLY A 197 -14.87 -11.25 -5.40
CA GLY A 197 -14.57 -12.46 -6.17
C GLY A 197 -13.27 -13.16 -5.79
N VAL A 198 -12.65 -12.83 -4.65
CA VAL A 198 -11.40 -13.44 -4.18
C VAL A 198 -11.71 -14.60 -3.22
N LYS A 199 -11.15 -15.79 -3.47
CA LYS A 199 -11.21 -16.87 -2.48
C LYS A 199 -10.53 -16.45 -1.19
N THR A 200 -11.11 -16.82 -0.06
CA THR A 200 -10.58 -16.41 1.26
C THR A 200 -10.34 -17.60 2.17
N ALA A 201 -9.34 -17.46 3.03
CA ALA A 201 -9.03 -18.44 4.06
C ALA A 201 -8.78 -17.74 5.39
N LYS A 202 -9.32 -18.28 6.49
CA LYS A 202 -9.12 -17.74 7.84
C LYS A 202 -7.92 -18.40 8.50
N LEU A 203 -6.99 -17.58 8.96
CA LEU A 203 -5.88 -18.03 9.81
C LEU A 203 -6.38 -18.11 11.26
N GLY A 204 -6.55 -19.34 11.76
CA GLY A 204 -6.92 -19.64 13.13
C GLY A 204 -5.75 -20.18 13.95
N ALA A 205 -5.99 -20.46 15.24
CA ALA A 205 -4.99 -21.05 16.13
C ALA A 205 -4.58 -22.49 15.70
N ALA A 206 -5.46 -23.20 15.00
CA ALA A 206 -5.25 -24.58 14.53
C ALA A 206 -4.69 -24.66 13.09
N GLY A 207 -4.42 -23.51 12.44
CA GLY A 207 -3.96 -23.47 11.05
C GLY A 207 -4.89 -22.66 10.13
N ILE A 208 -4.76 -22.87 8.82
CA ILE A 208 -5.53 -22.18 7.79
C ILE A 208 -6.79 -22.96 7.48
N VAL A 209 -7.92 -22.29 7.54
CA VAL A 209 -9.25 -22.84 7.23
C VAL A 209 -9.73 -22.19 5.92
N LEU A 210 -9.86 -22.98 4.86
CA LEU A 210 -10.48 -22.56 3.61
C LEU A 210 -12.00 -22.40 3.82
N ARG A 211 -12.56 -21.31 3.34
CA ARG A 211 -14.00 -21.13 3.20
C ARG A 211 -14.39 -21.50 1.77
N SER A 212 -15.18 -22.54 1.59
CA SER A 212 -15.81 -22.85 0.30
C SER A 212 -17.11 -22.05 0.18
N ASP A 213 -17.28 -21.34 -0.93
CA ASP A 213 -18.50 -20.57 -1.24
C ASP A 213 -19.67 -21.46 -1.76
N ASP A 214 -19.79 -22.69 -1.28
CA ASP A 214 -21.03 -23.46 -1.47
C ASP A 214 -22.09 -22.97 -0.49
N PHE A 215 -22.80 -21.93 -0.90
CA PHE A 215 -23.88 -21.29 -0.14
C PHE A 215 -25.08 -22.23 0.13
N ASP A 216 -25.09 -23.42 -0.40
CA ASP A 216 -26.24 -24.37 -0.33
C ASP A 216 -25.99 -25.66 0.45
N ARG A 217 -24.76 -25.93 0.91
CA ARG A 217 -24.45 -27.16 1.68
C ARG A 217 -23.42 -26.87 2.76
N GLY A 218 -23.89 -26.66 3.98
CA GLY A 218 -23.15 -26.68 5.23
C GLY A 218 -21.62 -26.51 5.16
N VAL A 219 -21.12 -25.50 5.90
CA VAL A 219 -19.68 -25.13 6.02
C VAL A 219 -18.82 -26.40 6.18
N THR A 220 -18.17 -26.86 5.12
CA THR A 220 -17.11 -27.85 5.22
C THR A 220 -15.79 -27.13 5.51
N THR A 221 -15.27 -27.35 6.68
CA THR A 221 -14.00 -26.80 7.16
C THR A 221 -12.87 -27.71 6.67
N GLU A 222 -12.24 -27.43 5.53
CA GLU A 222 -10.97 -28.07 5.20
C GLU A 222 -9.82 -27.32 5.85
N VAL A 223 -9.17 -27.96 6.80
CA VAL A 223 -7.88 -27.52 7.33
C VAL A 223 -6.85 -27.76 6.23
N VAL A 224 -6.31 -26.67 5.65
CA VAL A 224 -5.15 -26.80 4.76
C VAL A 224 -3.97 -27.25 5.58
N THR A 225 -3.79 -28.57 5.64
CA THR A 225 -2.55 -29.14 6.14
C THR A 225 -1.47 -28.93 5.08
N THR A 226 -0.24 -28.67 5.51
CA THR A 226 0.98 -28.47 4.72
C THR A 226 1.33 -29.62 3.75
N LYS A 227 0.43 -30.57 3.49
CA LYS A 227 0.56 -31.70 2.58
C LYS A 227 -0.05 -31.47 1.19
N ALA A 228 -0.78 -30.38 0.96
CA ALA A 228 -1.26 -30.04 -0.39
C ALA A 228 -0.09 -29.48 -1.24
N PRO A 229 -0.11 -29.64 -2.56
CA PRO A 229 0.88 -28.97 -3.40
C PRO A 229 0.86 -27.48 -3.08
N GLY A 230 1.99 -26.90 -2.63
CA GLY A 230 2.10 -25.52 -2.18
C GLY A 230 1.76 -24.50 -3.27
N PHE A 231 1.78 -23.23 -2.93
CA PHE A 231 1.52 -22.13 -3.87
C PHE A 231 2.75 -21.85 -4.74
N ASP A 232 2.53 -21.44 -5.99
CA ASP A 232 3.59 -20.98 -6.90
C ASP A 232 4.17 -19.65 -6.44
N PHE A 233 3.29 -18.75 -5.96
CA PHE A 233 3.65 -17.45 -5.39
C PHE A 233 2.95 -17.25 -4.06
N VAL A 234 3.70 -16.69 -3.10
CA VAL A 234 3.13 -16.23 -1.81
C VAL A 234 3.50 -14.78 -1.61
N VAL A 235 2.50 -13.91 -1.51
CA VAL A 235 2.71 -12.49 -1.21
C VAL A 235 2.54 -12.28 0.29
N GLU A 236 3.62 -11.89 0.96
CA GLU A 236 3.63 -11.58 2.39
C GLU A 236 3.31 -10.09 2.59
N ALA A 237 2.09 -9.78 3.05
CA ALA A 237 1.57 -8.44 3.29
C ALA A 237 0.89 -8.30 4.67
N SER A 238 1.27 -9.15 5.62
CA SER A 238 0.63 -9.19 6.95
C SER A 238 1.07 -8.07 7.89
N GLY A 239 2.26 -7.50 7.69
CA GLY A 239 2.87 -6.57 8.63
C GLY A 239 3.24 -7.19 9.98
N ALA A 240 3.39 -8.51 10.04
CA ALA A 240 3.64 -9.25 11.28
C ALA A 240 4.89 -10.15 11.19
N PRO A 241 5.66 -10.32 12.27
CA PRO A 241 6.88 -11.13 12.28
C PRO A 241 6.69 -12.58 11.81
N GLY A 242 5.54 -13.20 12.08
CA GLY A 242 5.24 -14.57 11.67
C GLY A 242 4.82 -14.73 10.21
N GLY A 243 4.65 -13.63 9.46
CA GLY A 243 4.21 -13.68 8.06
C GLY A 243 5.19 -14.42 7.16
N MET A 244 6.50 -14.21 7.34
CA MET A 244 7.52 -14.90 6.56
C MET A 244 7.61 -16.40 6.85
N GLU A 245 7.45 -16.81 8.10
CA GLU A 245 7.40 -18.24 8.47
C GLU A 245 6.20 -18.91 7.81
N LEU A 246 5.03 -18.31 7.90
CA LEU A 246 3.83 -18.80 7.24
C LEU A 246 4.01 -18.84 5.71
N ALA A 247 4.68 -17.86 5.11
CA ALA A 247 4.96 -17.87 3.68
C ALA A 247 5.84 -19.06 3.27
N LEU A 248 6.85 -19.40 4.09
CA LEU A 248 7.69 -20.57 3.89
C LEU A 248 6.94 -21.90 4.07
N ASP A 249 5.90 -21.92 4.90
CA ASP A 249 5.05 -23.12 5.08
C ASP A 249 4.14 -23.37 3.89
N LEU A 250 3.76 -22.30 3.18
CA LEU A 250 2.80 -22.34 2.09
C LEU A 250 3.43 -22.47 0.70
N ILE A 251 4.68 -22.00 0.54
CA ILE A 251 5.35 -22.01 -0.77
C ILE A 251 5.77 -23.42 -1.17
N ARG A 252 5.58 -23.75 -2.45
CA ARG A 252 6.14 -24.99 -3.01
C ARG A 252 7.65 -24.87 -3.26
N PRO A 253 8.37 -26.01 -3.38
CA PRO A 253 9.73 -25.95 -3.91
C PRO A 253 9.79 -25.22 -5.26
N ARG A 254 10.83 -24.39 -5.46
CA ARG A 254 11.05 -23.54 -6.64
C ARG A 254 9.93 -22.50 -6.86
N GLY A 255 9.15 -22.17 -5.83
CA GLY A 255 8.21 -21.06 -5.85
C GLY A 255 8.88 -19.72 -5.48
N ALA A 256 8.10 -18.62 -5.48
CA ALA A 256 8.60 -17.31 -5.12
C ALA A 256 7.75 -16.64 -4.02
N ILE A 257 8.43 -16.12 -3.00
CA ILE A 257 7.83 -15.30 -1.94
C ILE A 257 8.08 -13.83 -2.26
N ILE A 258 7.01 -13.03 -2.36
CA ILE A 258 7.06 -11.59 -2.56
C ILE A 258 6.84 -10.88 -1.23
N LEU A 259 7.84 -10.16 -0.73
CA LEU A 259 7.79 -9.45 0.54
C LEU A 259 7.30 -8.03 0.33
N LYS A 260 6.14 -7.70 0.90
CA LYS A 260 5.52 -6.37 0.91
C LYS A 260 5.51 -5.73 2.29
N SER A 261 5.63 -6.51 3.34
CA SER A 261 5.56 -6.02 4.72
C SER A 261 6.81 -5.25 5.10
N THR A 262 6.59 -4.09 5.73
CA THR A 262 7.60 -3.36 6.50
C THR A 262 7.08 -3.19 7.93
N PHE A 263 7.87 -3.54 8.93
CA PHE A 263 7.55 -3.35 10.34
C PHE A 263 8.82 -3.14 11.17
N ARG A 264 8.66 -2.63 12.37
CA ARG A 264 9.77 -2.46 13.30
C ARG A 264 10.14 -3.80 13.93
N GLY A 265 11.39 -4.24 13.76
CA GLY A 265 11.93 -5.46 14.36
C GLY A 265 12.67 -6.35 13.35
N ALA A 266 13.17 -7.48 13.85
CA ALA A 266 13.83 -8.49 13.04
C ALA A 266 12.94 -9.73 12.91
N VAL A 267 13.04 -10.41 11.77
CA VAL A 267 12.41 -11.71 11.52
C VAL A 267 13.47 -12.80 11.72
N ARG A 268 13.13 -13.83 12.48
CA ARG A 268 13.92 -15.06 12.47
C ARG A 268 13.61 -15.81 11.18
N LEU A 269 14.65 -16.18 10.45
CA LEU A 269 14.52 -16.84 9.15
C LEU A 269 15.40 -18.10 9.13
N ASP A 270 14.76 -19.26 8.90
CA ASP A 270 15.48 -20.49 8.58
C ASP A 270 15.83 -20.46 7.07
N THR A 271 17.06 -20.04 6.78
CA THR A 271 17.55 -19.94 5.41
C THR A 271 17.75 -21.30 4.77
N SER A 272 17.89 -22.39 5.53
CA SER A 272 18.01 -23.74 4.96
C SER A 272 16.75 -24.15 4.19
N ARG A 273 15.56 -23.72 4.63
CA ARG A 273 14.31 -23.95 3.92
C ARG A 273 14.27 -23.27 2.53
N ILE A 274 14.90 -22.09 2.43
CA ILE A 274 15.00 -21.36 1.17
C ILE A 274 15.97 -22.10 0.23
N VAL A 275 17.15 -22.47 0.73
CA VAL A 275 18.20 -23.11 -0.07
C VAL A 275 17.77 -24.51 -0.54
N VAL A 276 17.29 -25.36 0.39
CA VAL A 276 16.93 -26.75 0.08
C VAL A 276 15.75 -26.84 -0.88
N ASN A 277 14.81 -25.93 -0.80
CA ASN A 277 13.65 -25.90 -1.68
C ASN A 277 13.82 -24.95 -2.89
N GLU A 278 15.00 -24.33 -3.07
CA GLU A 278 15.28 -23.38 -4.17
C GLU A 278 14.23 -22.25 -4.27
N VAL A 279 13.76 -21.72 -3.13
CA VAL A 279 12.73 -20.67 -3.07
C VAL A 279 13.35 -19.32 -3.41
N SER A 280 12.71 -18.57 -4.33
CA SER A 280 13.06 -17.18 -4.58
C SER A 280 12.39 -16.26 -3.55
N VAL A 281 13.13 -15.25 -3.05
CA VAL A 281 12.59 -14.22 -2.15
C VAL A 281 12.79 -12.86 -2.79
N ILE A 282 11.70 -12.14 -3.06
CA ILE A 282 11.68 -10.89 -3.83
C ILE A 282 11.11 -9.79 -2.95
N GLY A 283 11.91 -8.73 -2.72
CA GLY A 283 11.41 -7.51 -2.07
C GLY A 283 10.62 -6.67 -3.07
N SER A 284 9.44 -6.17 -2.68
CA SER A 284 8.58 -5.36 -3.54
C SER A 284 8.06 -4.14 -2.79
N ARG A 285 8.20 -2.92 -3.36
CA ARG A 285 7.83 -1.69 -2.67
C ARG A 285 6.88 -0.81 -3.47
N CYS A 286 7.40 0.02 -4.36
CA CYS A 286 6.68 1.08 -5.08
C CYS A 286 6.53 0.73 -6.55
N GLY A 287 5.33 0.94 -7.10
CA GLY A 287 5.03 0.77 -8.52
C GLY A 287 4.87 2.09 -9.28
N ARG A 288 4.47 1.99 -10.54
CA ARG A 288 4.27 3.13 -11.44
C ARG A 288 2.87 3.71 -11.25
N PHE A 289 2.81 5.01 -10.96
CA PHE A 289 1.54 5.72 -10.73
C PHE A 289 0.67 5.80 -11.99
N GLU A 290 1.28 5.90 -13.17
CA GLU A 290 0.55 5.93 -14.45
C GLU A 290 -0.28 4.66 -14.65
N THR A 291 0.27 3.50 -14.26
CA THR A 291 -0.42 2.21 -14.38
C THR A 291 -1.61 2.15 -13.41
N ALA A 292 -1.42 2.66 -12.18
CA ALA A 292 -2.49 2.72 -11.19
C ALA A 292 -3.61 3.66 -11.63
N LEU A 293 -3.29 4.86 -12.14
CA LEU A 293 -4.29 5.82 -12.65
C LEU A 293 -5.09 5.24 -13.82
N ARG A 294 -4.44 4.57 -14.79
CA ARG A 294 -5.16 3.90 -15.89
C ARG A 294 -6.10 2.81 -15.39
N LEU A 295 -5.68 2.07 -14.37
CA LEU A 295 -6.53 1.02 -13.79
C LEU A 295 -7.75 1.62 -13.07
N LEU A 296 -7.58 2.73 -12.35
CA LEU A 296 -8.68 3.46 -11.74
C LEU A 296 -9.63 4.06 -12.80
N GLU A 297 -9.08 4.69 -13.83
CA GLU A 297 -9.85 5.29 -14.93
C GLU A 297 -10.72 4.28 -15.68
N SER A 298 -10.20 3.08 -15.90
CA SER A 298 -10.94 1.99 -16.54
C SER A 298 -12.01 1.35 -15.65
N GLY A 299 -12.12 1.74 -14.36
CA GLY A 299 -12.98 1.05 -13.38
C GLY A 299 -12.54 -0.38 -13.10
N GLY A 300 -11.30 -0.74 -13.45
CA GLY A 300 -10.79 -2.12 -13.37
C GLY A 300 -10.52 -2.62 -11.95
N VAL A 301 -10.69 -1.78 -10.93
CA VAL A 301 -10.54 -2.15 -9.52
C VAL A 301 -11.47 -1.30 -8.65
N ASP A 302 -12.22 -1.94 -7.77
CA ASP A 302 -12.99 -1.24 -6.73
C ASP A 302 -12.07 -0.95 -5.54
N VAL A 303 -11.79 0.34 -5.31
CA VAL A 303 -11.01 0.80 -4.16
C VAL A 303 -11.88 1.49 -3.11
N GLU A 304 -13.04 2.02 -3.51
CA GLU A 304 -13.90 2.79 -2.61
C GLU A 304 -14.53 1.92 -1.51
N SER A 305 -14.81 0.66 -1.80
CA SER A 305 -15.28 -0.30 -0.78
C SER A 305 -14.27 -0.53 0.37
N LEU A 306 -13.02 -0.11 0.20
CA LEU A 306 -12.00 -0.16 1.25
C LEU A 306 -12.03 1.05 2.18
N ILE A 307 -12.78 2.11 1.87
CA ILE A 307 -12.87 3.32 2.68
C ILE A 307 -13.75 3.03 3.89
N ALA A 308 -13.17 3.11 5.07
CA ALA A 308 -13.89 2.90 6.32
C ALA A 308 -14.49 4.20 6.85
N ARG A 309 -13.72 5.30 6.83
CA ARG A 309 -14.14 6.62 7.35
C ARG A 309 -13.37 7.75 6.70
N GLU A 310 -13.97 8.94 6.76
CA GLU A 310 -13.37 10.22 6.35
C GLU A 310 -13.42 11.19 7.52
N TYR A 311 -12.37 11.97 7.69
CA TYR A 311 -12.22 12.99 8.73
C TYR A 311 -11.70 14.28 8.12
N PRO A 312 -12.10 15.46 8.59
CA PRO A 312 -11.41 16.70 8.27
C PRO A 312 -9.98 16.66 8.83
N LEU A 313 -9.03 17.33 8.17
CA LEU A 313 -7.64 17.43 8.63
C LEU A 313 -7.53 17.93 10.09
N ALA A 314 -8.47 18.77 10.50
CA ALA A 314 -8.54 19.25 11.88
C ALA A 314 -8.68 18.14 12.92
N GLU A 315 -9.27 17.00 12.54
CA GLU A 315 -9.45 15.79 13.36
C GLU A 315 -8.41 14.71 13.04
N GLY A 316 -7.26 15.09 12.51
CA GLY A 316 -6.23 14.16 12.03
C GLY A 316 -5.65 13.25 13.12
N VAL A 317 -5.63 13.69 14.39
CA VAL A 317 -5.19 12.85 15.53
C VAL A 317 -6.20 11.72 15.77
N GLU A 318 -7.50 12.04 15.75
CA GLU A 318 -8.60 11.09 15.88
C GLU A 318 -8.63 10.10 14.69
N ALA A 319 -8.42 10.62 13.48
CA ALA A 319 -8.31 9.80 12.27
C ALA A 319 -7.15 8.79 12.35
N MET A 320 -6.00 9.19 12.87
CA MET A 320 -4.86 8.31 13.10
C MET A 320 -5.16 7.24 14.17
N ALA A 321 -5.91 7.59 15.20
CA ALA A 321 -6.38 6.63 16.21
C ALA A 321 -7.37 5.63 15.59
N GLU A 322 -8.34 6.09 14.77
CA GLU A 322 -9.28 5.23 14.05
C GLU A 322 -8.56 4.27 13.09
N ALA A 323 -7.53 4.75 12.36
CA ALA A 323 -6.76 3.93 11.42
C ALA A 323 -6.01 2.76 12.08
N GLN A 324 -5.83 2.80 13.42
CA GLN A 324 -5.18 1.76 14.22
C GLN A 324 -6.17 0.75 14.80
N ARG A 325 -7.49 1.01 14.74
CA ARG A 325 -8.48 0.10 15.31
C ARG A 325 -8.51 -1.22 14.52
N PRO A 326 -8.59 -2.36 15.22
CA PRO A 326 -8.79 -3.65 14.56
C PRO A 326 -10.05 -3.62 13.67
N GLY A 327 -9.95 -4.15 12.46
CA GLY A 327 -11.07 -4.15 11.51
C GLY A 327 -11.11 -2.94 10.59
N THR A 328 -10.54 -1.79 10.96
CA THR A 328 -10.51 -0.60 10.09
C THR A 328 -9.61 -0.79 8.89
N LEU A 329 -10.10 -0.44 7.71
CA LEU A 329 -9.32 -0.39 6.48
C LEU A 329 -8.83 1.04 6.19
N LYS A 330 -9.19 1.64 5.06
CA LYS A 330 -8.70 2.97 4.69
C LYS A 330 -9.45 4.07 5.45
N VAL A 331 -8.69 4.93 6.12
CA VAL A 331 -9.19 6.19 6.68
C VAL A 331 -8.63 7.32 5.83
N LEU A 332 -9.48 8.27 5.50
CA LEU A 332 -9.15 9.43 4.68
C LEU A 332 -9.19 10.72 5.50
N LEU A 333 -8.35 11.67 5.10
CA LEU A 333 -8.36 13.06 5.58
C LEU A 333 -8.81 13.97 4.44
N THR A 334 -9.66 14.95 4.73
CA THR A 334 -10.11 15.99 3.80
C THR A 334 -9.67 17.36 4.29
N ASN A 335 -9.39 18.27 3.36
CA ASN A 335 -9.07 19.67 3.69
C ASN A 335 -10.31 20.55 3.54
#